data_c2c3da5a73dfd1f367505d84d085e8a2
#
_entry.id   c2c3da5a73dfd1f367505d84d085e8a2
#
_cell.length_a   1.000
_cell.length_b   1.000
_cell.length_c   1.000
_cell.angle_alpha   90.00
_cell.angle_beta   90.00
_cell.angle_gamma   90.00
#
_symmetry.space_group_name_H-M   'P 1'
#
loop_
_entity.id
_entity.type
_entity.pdbx_description
1 polymer ?
#
loop_
_entity_poly.entity_id
_entity_poly.type
_entity_poly.pdbx_seq_one_letter_code
_entity_poly.pdbx_strand_id
1 'polypeptide(L)'
;LMRQYQGRVPMGAVADACLVEPLAVSWHGLRKVHATPGERVLVVGGGSVGLLAVAAARAMGLEVDLEARHPHQNSAGERLGAGSPHGEYDIVVEAAGTDSGLAESLRRAAPGGRIAVVGVSHGDRAVPGIPWMLKELTLVGTMCYDRGRGEHEFAEAAKVLANDPDIAATLITHRFPLADAAEAFRVAADRRSGAIKVVLEP
;
A
#
# COMPACT_ATOMS: atom_id res chain seq x y z
N LEU A 1 13.02 -1.85 17.21
CA LEU A 1 12.19 -2.73 16.39
C LEU A 1 13.02 -3.51 15.37
N MET A 2 13.85 -2.84 14.56
CA MET A 2 14.72 -3.51 13.57
C MET A 2 15.66 -4.56 14.20
N ARG A 3 16.23 -4.32 15.38
CA ARG A 3 17.11 -5.29 16.04
C ARG A 3 16.45 -6.62 16.42
N GLN A 4 15.13 -6.66 16.65
CA GLN A 4 14.41 -7.91 16.95
C GLN A 4 14.26 -8.84 15.74
N TYR A 5 14.34 -8.29 14.53
CA TYR A 5 14.17 -9.04 13.28
C TYR A 5 15.50 -9.34 12.58
N GLN A 6 16.61 -8.72 12.98
CA GLN A 6 17.94 -8.89 12.36
C GLN A 6 18.44 -10.34 12.31
N GLY A 7 17.97 -11.22 13.18
CA GLY A 7 18.32 -12.65 13.16
C GLY A 7 17.43 -13.53 12.28
N ARG A 8 16.34 -12.98 11.70
CA ARG A 8 15.33 -13.76 10.94
C ARG A 8 15.20 -13.36 9.48
N VAL A 9 15.67 -12.17 9.13
CA VAL A 9 15.69 -11.68 7.74
C VAL A 9 17.15 -11.45 7.38
N PRO A 10 17.64 -12.03 6.29
CA PRO A 10 18.97 -11.71 5.79
C PRO A 10 18.98 -10.27 5.27
N MET A 11 19.13 -9.32 6.19
CA MET A 11 19.09 -7.87 5.89
C MET A 11 20.16 -7.43 4.89
N GLY A 12 21.25 -8.18 4.76
CA GLY A 12 22.26 -7.94 3.72
C GLY A 12 21.80 -8.26 2.28
N ALA A 13 20.64 -8.92 2.13
CA ALA A 13 20.07 -9.24 0.83
C ALA A 13 18.95 -8.27 0.39
N VAL A 14 18.52 -7.35 1.27
CA VAL A 14 17.45 -6.40 0.98
C VAL A 14 18.06 -5.02 0.78
N ALA A 15 18.40 -4.71 -0.45
CA ALA A 15 18.63 -3.32 -0.83
C ALA A 15 17.33 -2.52 -0.55
N ASP A 16 17.46 -1.29 -0.12
CA ASP A 16 16.30 -0.43 0.14
C ASP A 16 15.33 -0.95 1.23
N ALA A 17 15.89 -1.51 2.30
CA ALA A 17 15.15 -2.04 3.47
C ALA A 17 14.18 -1.03 4.12
N CYS A 18 14.27 0.25 3.79
CA CYS A 18 13.31 1.28 4.20
C CYS A 18 11.88 1.04 3.65
N LEU A 19 11.72 0.15 2.66
CA LEU A 19 10.42 -0.25 2.13
C LEU A 19 9.79 -1.44 2.86
N VAL A 20 10.56 -2.18 3.68
CA VAL A 20 10.05 -3.38 4.38
C VAL A 20 8.89 -3.04 5.30
N GLU A 21 9.03 -1.98 6.09
CA GLU A 21 7.99 -1.57 7.05
C GLU A 21 6.68 -1.16 6.33
N PRO A 22 6.66 -0.23 5.38
CA PRO A 22 5.42 0.15 4.71
C PRO A 22 4.84 -0.96 3.83
N LEU A 23 5.65 -1.90 3.34
CA LEU A 23 5.13 -3.10 2.67
C LEU A 23 4.45 -4.05 3.68
N ALA A 24 5.00 -4.20 4.89
CA ALA A 24 4.37 -4.98 5.94
C ALA A 24 3.02 -4.38 6.37
N VAL A 25 2.89 -3.05 6.40
CA VAL A 25 1.61 -2.35 6.63
C VAL A 25 0.58 -2.72 5.57
N SER A 26 0.97 -2.70 4.30
CA SER A 26 0.10 -3.06 3.17
C SER A 26 -0.29 -4.54 3.20
N TRP A 27 0.66 -5.41 3.50
CA TRP A 27 0.45 -6.85 3.69
C TRP A 27 -0.55 -7.13 4.81
N HIS A 28 -0.40 -6.44 5.95
CA HIS A 28 -1.31 -6.53 7.08
C HIS A 28 -2.74 -6.14 6.70
N GLY A 29 -2.91 -5.05 5.95
CA GLY A 29 -4.21 -4.61 5.46
C GLY A 29 -4.95 -5.71 4.69
N LEU A 30 -4.28 -6.37 3.74
CA LEU A 30 -4.84 -7.46 2.95
C LEU A 30 -5.17 -8.69 3.83
N ARG A 31 -4.32 -9.02 4.79
CA ARG A 31 -4.59 -10.12 5.71
C ARG A 31 -5.77 -9.85 6.64
N LYS A 32 -5.93 -8.61 7.11
CA LYS A 32 -7.05 -8.22 7.99
C LYS A 32 -8.41 -8.35 7.32
N VAL A 33 -8.46 -8.25 6.00
CA VAL A 33 -9.67 -8.50 5.21
C VAL A 33 -9.74 -9.93 4.68
N HIS A 34 -8.87 -10.83 5.15
CA HIS A 34 -8.83 -12.23 4.76
C HIS A 34 -8.73 -12.43 3.24
N ALA A 35 -7.83 -11.67 2.60
CA ALA A 35 -7.59 -11.80 1.17
C ALA A 35 -7.09 -13.21 0.80
N THR A 36 -7.66 -13.78 -0.25
CA THR A 36 -7.32 -15.11 -0.75
C THR A 36 -6.93 -15.07 -2.23
N PRO A 37 -5.97 -15.92 -2.68
CA PRO A 37 -5.54 -15.92 -4.08
C PRO A 37 -6.71 -16.04 -5.07
N GLY A 38 -6.61 -15.28 -6.18
CA GLY A 38 -7.64 -15.25 -7.22
C GLY A 38 -8.75 -14.22 -7.01
N GLU A 39 -8.82 -13.58 -5.82
CA GLU A 39 -9.78 -12.49 -5.62
C GLU A 39 -9.32 -11.21 -6.34
N ARG A 40 -10.30 -10.39 -6.73
CA ARG A 40 -10.08 -9.10 -7.36
C ARG A 40 -9.94 -8.00 -6.30
N VAL A 41 -8.84 -7.25 -6.40
CA VAL A 41 -8.51 -6.17 -5.48
C VAL A 41 -8.39 -4.85 -6.22
N LEU A 42 -9.04 -3.81 -5.72
CA LEU A 42 -8.77 -2.44 -6.12
C LEU A 42 -7.95 -1.74 -5.03
N VAL A 43 -6.86 -1.11 -5.42
CA VAL A 43 -6.14 -0.17 -4.56
C VAL A 43 -6.56 1.26 -4.93
N VAL A 44 -7.11 2.01 -3.98
CA VAL A 44 -7.47 3.42 -4.13
C VAL A 44 -6.42 4.30 -3.47
N GLY A 45 -5.62 4.97 -4.28
CA GLY A 45 -4.52 5.83 -3.86
C GLY A 45 -3.15 5.29 -4.27
N GLY A 46 -2.43 6.05 -5.10
CA GLY A 46 -1.13 5.69 -5.68
C GLY A 46 0.08 6.26 -4.94
N GLY A 47 -0.02 6.50 -3.63
CA GLY A 47 1.13 6.83 -2.79
C GLY A 47 2.00 5.62 -2.47
N SER A 48 3.08 5.81 -1.69
CA SER A 48 4.01 4.71 -1.35
C SER A 48 3.30 3.49 -0.76
N VAL A 49 2.34 3.70 0.16
CA VAL A 49 1.61 2.58 0.79
C VAL A 49 0.68 1.89 -0.20
N GLY A 50 -0.03 2.65 -1.05
CA GLY A 50 -0.91 2.07 -2.07
C GLY A 50 -0.15 1.26 -3.12
N LEU A 51 0.98 1.78 -3.62
CA LEU A 51 1.82 1.04 -4.56
C LEU A 51 2.44 -0.22 -3.91
N LEU A 52 2.78 -0.16 -2.64
CA LEU A 52 3.21 -1.35 -1.90
C LEU A 52 2.04 -2.32 -1.64
N ALA A 53 0.80 -1.84 -1.55
CA ALA A 53 -0.37 -2.71 -1.51
C ALA A 53 -0.58 -3.44 -2.86
N VAL A 54 -0.28 -2.79 -4.00
CA VAL A 54 -0.23 -3.47 -5.30
C VAL A 54 0.80 -4.60 -5.28
N ALA A 55 2.03 -4.32 -4.85
CA ALA A 55 3.09 -5.34 -4.77
C ALA A 55 2.71 -6.50 -3.82
N ALA A 56 2.13 -6.18 -2.66
CA ALA A 56 1.66 -7.18 -1.69
C ALA A 56 0.54 -8.05 -2.28
N ALA A 57 -0.46 -7.45 -2.93
CA ALA A 57 -1.57 -8.15 -3.57
C ALA A 57 -1.07 -9.13 -4.65
N ARG A 58 -0.15 -8.67 -5.50
CA ARG A 58 0.50 -9.51 -6.51
C ARG A 58 1.25 -10.70 -5.90
N ALA A 59 2.03 -10.44 -4.85
CA ALA A 59 2.78 -11.49 -4.15
C ALA A 59 1.87 -12.50 -3.45
N MET A 60 0.65 -12.11 -3.07
CA MET A 60 -0.39 -12.99 -2.52
C MET A 60 -1.21 -13.73 -3.60
N GLY A 61 -0.96 -13.49 -4.90
CA GLY A 61 -1.70 -14.13 -5.99
C GLY A 61 -3.08 -13.55 -6.24
N LEU A 62 -3.30 -12.27 -5.92
CA LEU A 62 -4.53 -11.54 -6.17
C LEU A 62 -4.51 -10.86 -7.54
N GLU A 63 -5.68 -10.63 -8.13
CA GLU A 63 -5.83 -9.79 -9.32
C GLU A 63 -5.99 -8.34 -8.87
N VAL A 64 -5.03 -7.46 -9.18
CA VAL A 64 -4.99 -6.12 -8.64
C VAL A 64 -5.07 -5.04 -9.71
N ASP A 65 -5.95 -4.08 -9.47
CA ASP A 65 -6.07 -2.82 -10.21
C ASP A 65 -5.72 -1.64 -9.30
N LEU A 66 -5.25 -0.53 -9.88
CA LEU A 66 -4.92 0.69 -9.16
C LEU A 66 -5.71 1.88 -9.66
N GLU A 67 -6.37 2.58 -8.76
CA GLU A 67 -6.95 3.90 -9.02
C GLU A 67 -6.12 4.98 -8.33
N ALA A 68 -5.38 5.76 -9.12
CA ALA A 68 -4.55 6.84 -8.63
C ALA A 68 -4.84 8.16 -9.34
N ARG A 69 -4.66 9.26 -8.61
CA ARG A 69 -4.97 10.61 -9.11
C ARG A 69 -4.00 11.11 -10.18
N HIS A 70 -2.72 10.72 -10.07
CA HIS A 70 -1.66 11.30 -10.90
C HIS A 70 -1.11 10.28 -11.90
N PRO A 71 -0.83 10.70 -13.17
CA PRO A 71 -0.34 9.79 -14.21
C PRO A 71 0.92 9.01 -13.80
N HIS A 72 1.88 9.64 -13.12
CA HIS A 72 3.11 8.98 -12.68
C HIS A 72 2.85 7.85 -11.66
N GLN A 73 1.79 7.97 -10.85
CA GLN A 73 1.38 6.92 -9.91
C GLN A 73 0.73 5.74 -10.64
N ASN A 74 -0.10 6.01 -11.65
CA ASN A 74 -0.69 4.95 -12.49
C ASN A 74 0.41 4.19 -13.23
N SER A 75 1.36 4.90 -13.85
CA SER A 75 2.52 4.28 -14.52
C SER A 75 3.40 3.47 -13.56
N ALA A 76 3.53 3.91 -12.31
CA ALA A 76 4.21 3.12 -11.28
C ALA A 76 3.42 1.84 -10.93
N GLY A 77 2.10 1.94 -10.81
CA GLY A 77 1.23 0.78 -10.60
C GLY A 77 1.30 -0.24 -11.73
N GLU A 78 1.27 0.22 -12.97
CA GLU A 78 1.43 -0.63 -14.17
C GLU A 78 2.77 -1.39 -14.14
N ARG A 79 3.87 -0.72 -13.80
CA ARG A 79 5.19 -1.37 -13.63
C ARG A 79 5.18 -2.45 -12.55
N LEU A 80 4.40 -2.26 -11.48
CA LEU A 80 4.20 -3.25 -10.43
C LEU A 80 3.15 -4.31 -10.79
N GLY A 81 2.57 -4.24 -11.99
CA GLY A 81 1.63 -5.21 -12.52
C GLY A 81 0.17 -4.97 -12.14
N ALA A 82 -0.20 -3.74 -11.74
CA ALA A 82 -1.60 -3.38 -11.58
C ALA A 82 -2.25 -3.14 -12.94
N GLY A 83 -3.51 -3.56 -13.06
CA GLY A 83 -4.37 -3.23 -14.19
C GLY A 83 -5.09 -1.88 -14.02
N SER A 84 -5.91 -1.53 -15.03
CA SER A 84 -6.80 -0.38 -15.00
C SER A 84 -8.13 -0.73 -14.33
N PRO A 85 -8.68 0.15 -13.48
CA PRO A 85 -9.90 -0.14 -12.74
C PRO A 85 -11.12 -0.41 -13.61
N HIS A 86 -11.82 -1.53 -13.38
CA HIS A 86 -13.04 -1.88 -14.08
C HIS A 86 -14.01 -2.70 -13.21
N GLY A 87 -15.29 -2.41 -13.28
CA GLY A 87 -16.33 -3.15 -12.53
C GLY A 87 -16.23 -2.98 -11.00
N GLU A 88 -16.59 -4.02 -10.29
CA GLU A 88 -16.59 -4.11 -8.82
C GLU A 88 -15.57 -5.14 -8.33
N TYR A 89 -15.18 -5.06 -7.04
CA TYR A 89 -14.06 -5.80 -6.45
C TYR A 89 -14.46 -6.50 -5.17
N ASP A 90 -13.93 -7.69 -4.94
CA ASP A 90 -14.11 -8.45 -3.70
C ASP A 90 -13.47 -7.73 -2.52
N ILE A 91 -12.33 -7.08 -2.79
CA ILE A 91 -11.56 -6.33 -1.81
C ILE A 91 -11.22 -4.95 -2.37
N VAL A 92 -11.31 -3.93 -1.51
CA VAL A 92 -10.75 -2.60 -1.80
C VAL A 92 -9.77 -2.21 -0.70
N VAL A 93 -8.58 -1.76 -1.09
CA VAL A 93 -7.60 -1.17 -0.18
C VAL A 93 -7.67 0.36 -0.30
N GLU A 94 -8.21 1.03 0.70
CA GLU A 94 -8.24 2.49 0.79
C GLU A 94 -6.90 2.98 1.35
N ALA A 95 -6.04 3.52 0.49
CA ALA A 95 -4.71 4.03 0.81
C ALA A 95 -4.53 5.52 0.52
N ALA A 96 -5.60 6.24 0.17
CA ALA A 96 -5.56 7.67 -0.12
C ALA A 96 -5.69 8.53 1.15
N GLY A 97 -6.33 8.02 2.21
CA GLY A 97 -6.58 8.73 3.46
C GLY A 97 -7.52 9.93 3.32
N THR A 98 -8.39 9.93 2.30
CA THR A 98 -9.31 11.05 1.99
C THR A 98 -10.76 10.59 1.94
N ASP A 99 -11.71 11.51 2.21
CA ASP A 99 -13.14 11.19 2.11
C ASP A 99 -13.54 10.72 0.71
N SER A 100 -12.96 11.35 -0.32
CA SER A 100 -13.20 10.93 -1.71
C SER A 100 -12.65 9.52 -1.99
N GLY A 101 -11.51 9.15 -1.41
CA GLY A 101 -10.95 7.80 -1.51
C GLY A 101 -11.83 6.77 -0.82
N LEU A 102 -12.35 7.08 0.36
CA LEU A 102 -13.28 6.20 1.06
C LEU A 102 -14.60 6.05 0.29
N ALA A 103 -15.17 7.14 -0.21
CA ALA A 103 -16.39 7.11 -0.99
C ALA A 103 -16.23 6.27 -2.28
N GLU A 104 -15.10 6.41 -2.96
CA GLU A 104 -14.77 5.59 -4.13
C GLU A 104 -14.59 4.12 -3.76
N SER A 105 -13.94 3.83 -2.64
CA SER A 105 -13.78 2.47 -2.13
C SER A 105 -15.13 1.78 -1.89
N LEU A 106 -16.08 2.48 -1.28
CA LEU A 106 -17.44 1.98 -1.05
C LEU A 106 -18.19 1.75 -2.37
N ARG A 107 -18.02 2.66 -3.33
CA ARG A 107 -18.66 2.56 -4.65
C ARG A 107 -18.16 1.35 -5.44
N ARG A 108 -16.85 1.08 -5.37
CA ARG A 108 -16.17 0.03 -6.15
C ARG A 108 -16.23 -1.36 -5.52
N ALA A 109 -16.49 -1.46 -4.23
CA ALA A 109 -16.65 -2.77 -3.59
C ALA A 109 -17.89 -3.49 -4.12
N ALA A 110 -17.79 -4.78 -4.41
CA ALA A 110 -18.91 -5.65 -4.75
C ALA A 110 -19.85 -5.85 -3.53
N PRO A 111 -21.10 -6.27 -3.72
CA PRO A 111 -21.95 -6.71 -2.61
C PRO A 111 -21.26 -7.78 -1.76
N GLY A 112 -21.27 -7.62 -0.44
CA GLY A 112 -20.51 -8.45 0.51
C GLY A 112 -19.01 -8.19 0.53
N GLY A 113 -18.53 -7.21 -0.25
CA GLY A 113 -17.12 -6.87 -0.35
C GLY A 113 -16.49 -6.34 0.94
N ARG A 114 -15.16 -6.35 0.99
CA ARG A 114 -14.37 -5.99 2.17
C ARG A 114 -13.44 -4.82 1.84
N ILE A 115 -13.38 -3.84 2.74
CA ILE A 115 -12.54 -2.65 2.55
C ILE A 115 -11.52 -2.59 3.68
N ALA A 116 -10.23 -2.67 3.31
CA ALA A 116 -9.12 -2.41 4.22
C ALA A 116 -8.81 -0.90 4.20
N VAL A 117 -9.08 -0.22 5.29
CA VAL A 117 -8.76 1.20 5.45
C VAL A 117 -7.36 1.31 6.04
N VAL A 118 -6.40 1.60 5.18
CA VAL A 118 -4.97 1.75 5.48
C VAL A 118 -4.55 3.22 5.48
N GLY A 119 -5.25 4.04 4.70
CA GLY A 119 -5.00 5.48 4.58
C GLY A 119 -5.29 6.20 5.90
N VAL A 120 -4.28 6.94 6.40
CA VAL A 120 -4.43 7.73 7.63
C VAL A 120 -5.15 9.04 7.33
N SER A 121 -6.19 9.34 8.11
CA SER A 121 -6.91 10.61 8.10
C SER A 121 -6.80 11.27 9.47
N HIS A 122 -6.64 12.59 9.48
CA HIS A 122 -6.69 13.39 10.70
C HIS A 122 -8.09 13.99 10.85
N GLY A 123 -8.92 13.41 11.68
CA GLY A 123 -10.28 13.84 11.94
C GLY A 123 -11.34 12.81 11.56
N ASP A 124 -12.61 13.20 11.74
CA ASP A 124 -13.75 12.33 11.45
C ASP A 124 -13.88 12.08 9.94
N ARG A 125 -14.25 10.86 9.58
CA ARG A 125 -14.53 10.46 8.19
C ARG A 125 -15.99 10.05 8.07
N ALA A 126 -16.70 10.68 7.14
CA ALA A 126 -18.06 10.32 6.84
C ALA A 126 -18.11 9.03 6.02
N VAL A 127 -18.85 8.03 6.51
CA VAL A 127 -19.17 6.82 5.76
C VAL A 127 -20.58 7.00 5.18
N PRO A 128 -20.73 7.05 3.83
CA PRO A 128 -22.05 7.07 3.20
C PRO A 128 -22.86 5.82 3.57
N GLY A 129 -23.87 5.99 4.44
CA GLY A 129 -24.57 4.88 5.06
C GLY A 129 -25.33 3.99 4.08
N ILE A 130 -26.07 4.58 3.11
CA ILE A 130 -26.90 3.82 2.18
C ILE A 130 -26.08 2.87 1.29
N PRO A 131 -25.04 3.32 0.56
CA PRO A 131 -24.21 2.41 -0.25
C PRO A 131 -23.57 1.28 0.55
N TRP A 132 -23.10 1.59 1.76
CA TRP A 132 -22.52 0.60 2.65
C TRP A 132 -23.53 -0.48 3.08
N MET A 133 -24.73 -0.05 3.52
CA MET A 133 -25.77 -0.98 3.98
C MET A 133 -26.34 -1.82 2.84
N LEU A 134 -26.62 -1.23 1.67
CA LEU A 134 -27.21 -1.95 0.54
C LEU A 134 -26.29 -3.03 -0.03
N LYS A 135 -24.98 -2.84 0.07
CA LYS A 135 -23.98 -3.81 -0.38
C LYS A 135 -23.48 -4.73 0.76
N GLU A 136 -23.95 -4.57 1.97
CA GLU A 136 -23.51 -5.35 3.16
C GLU A 136 -21.97 -5.36 3.31
N LEU A 137 -21.33 -4.18 3.15
CA LEU A 137 -19.88 -4.08 3.12
C LEU A 137 -19.24 -4.22 4.50
N THR A 138 -18.08 -4.85 4.55
CA THR A 138 -17.23 -4.91 5.75
C THR A 138 -16.11 -3.88 5.64
N LEU A 139 -16.06 -2.92 6.59
CA LEU A 139 -14.97 -1.96 6.71
C LEU A 139 -14.04 -2.38 7.86
N VAL A 140 -12.76 -2.51 7.56
CA VAL A 140 -11.73 -2.91 8.53
C VAL A 140 -10.66 -1.82 8.60
N GLY A 141 -10.60 -1.13 9.73
CA GLY A 141 -9.48 -0.24 10.04
C GLY A 141 -8.21 -1.05 10.33
N THR A 142 -7.10 -0.66 9.73
CA THR A 142 -5.83 -1.35 9.93
C THR A 142 -4.76 -0.37 10.42
N MET A 143 -3.87 -0.85 11.29
CA MET A 143 -2.80 -0.02 11.84
C MET A 143 -1.51 -0.84 11.97
N CYS A 144 -0.44 -0.33 11.37
CA CYS A 144 0.87 -0.97 11.40
C CYS A 144 0.85 -2.39 10.83
N TYR A 145 1.42 -3.35 11.55
CA TYR A 145 1.56 -4.76 11.19
C TYR A 145 1.50 -5.62 12.46
N ASP A 146 1.32 -6.93 12.34
CA ASP A 146 1.15 -7.82 13.48
C ASP A 146 2.42 -7.87 14.36
N ARG A 147 2.21 -7.80 15.67
CA ARG A 147 3.26 -7.69 16.69
C ARG A 147 3.53 -8.98 17.46
N GLY A 148 3.11 -10.15 17.01
CA GLY A 148 3.58 -11.28 17.79
C GLY A 148 2.76 -12.56 17.86
N ARG A 149 1.86 -12.82 16.96
CA ARG A 149 1.10 -14.09 16.96
C ARG A 149 1.54 -15.05 15.85
N GLY A 150 2.84 -15.17 15.62
CA GLY A 150 3.40 -16.27 14.82
C GLY A 150 3.52 -16.03 13.31
N GLU A 151 2.93 -15.00 12.77
CA GLU A 151 3.08 -14.67 11.36
C GLU A 151 3.86 -13.36 11.21
N HIS A 152 5.02 -13.48 10.60
CA HIS A 152 5.98 -12.38 10.53
C HIS A 152 5.75 -11.58 9.23
N GLU A 153 4.71 -10.75 9.19
CA GLU A 153 4.41 -9.88 8.03
C GLU A 153 5.62 -9.07 7.59
N PHE A 154 6.44 -8.66 8.55
CA PHE A 154 7.70 -7.99 8.28
C PHE A 154 8.72 -8.90 7.54
N ALA A 155 8.76 -10.18 7.87
CA ALA A 155 9.61 -11.15 7.19
C ALA A 155 9.08 -11.48 5.78
N GLU A 156 7.76 -11.57 5.61
CA GLU A 156 7.15 -11.75 4.28
C GLU A 156 7.40 -10.52 3.41
N ALA A 157 7.23 -9.32 3.92
CA ALA A 157 7.57 -8.09 3.21
C ALA A 157 9.04 -8.04 2.76
N ALA A 158 9.96 -8.45 3.63
CA ALA A 158 11.38 -8.52 3.28
C ALA A 158 11.67 -9.56 2.19
N LYS A 159 11.00 -10.71 2.21
CA LYS A 159 11.12 -11.73 1.14
C LYS A 159 10.60 -11.20 -0.19
N VAL A 160 9.44 -10.53 -0.19
CA VAL A 160 8.86 -9.94 -1.40
C VAL A 160 9.84 -8.95 -2.01
N LEU A 161 10.39 -8.01 -1.22
CA LEU A 161 11.38 -7.04 -1.70
C LEU A 161 12.68 -7.69 -2.20
N ALA A 162 13.14 -8.74 -1.54
CA ALA A 162 14.36 -9.46 -1.97
C ALA A 162 14.18 -10.20 -3.30
N ASN A 163 12.96 -10.64 -3.59
CA ASN A 163 12.64 -11.40 -4.81
C ASN A 163 12.21 -10.53 -6.00
N ASP A 164 11.84 -9.26 -5.74
CA ASP A 164 11.37 -8.34 -6.77
C ASP A 164 12.05 -6.96 -6.62
N PRO A 165 13.21 -6.75 -7.25
CA PRO A 165 13.94 -5.49 -7.19
C PRO A 165 13.20 -4.33 -7.90
N ASP A 166 12.23 -4.63 -8.78
CA ASP A 166 11.47 -3.62 -9.49
C ASP A 166 10.56 -2.81 -8.55
N ILE A 167 10.21 -3.38 -7.39
CA ILE A 167 9.47 -2.67 -6.35
C ILE A 167 10.26 -1.44 -5.88
N ALA A 168 11.50 -1.63 -5.46
CA ALA A 168 12.35 -0.54 -5.00
C ALA A 168 12.68 0.45 -6.12
N ALA A 169 13.01 -0.04 -7.31
CA ALA A 169 13.29 0.77 -8.49
C ALA A 169 12.09 1.64 -8.93
N THR A 170 10.87 1.15 -8.70
CA THR A 170 9.65 1.88 -9.04
C THR A 170 9.27 2.92 -7.97
N LEU A 171 9.40 2.56 -6.69
CA LEU A 171 8.93 3.42 -5.60
C LEU A 171 9.93 4.50 -5.21
N ILE A 172 11.23 4.19 -5.14
CA ILE A 172 12.25 5.17 -4.73
C ILE A 172 12.59 6.06 -5.92
N THR A 173 11.89 7.17 -6.00
CA THR A 173 12.02 8.13 -7.11
C THR A 173 13.15 9.13 -6.89
N HIS A 174 13.50 9.41 -5.64
CA HIS A 174 14.53 10.41 -5.30
C HIS A 174 15.40 9.91 -4.15
N ARG A 175 16.71 10.10 -4.29
CA ARG A 175 17.73 9.82 -3.27
C ARG A 175 18.53 11.08 -3.02
N PHE A 176 18.72 11.42 -1.78
CA PHE A 176 19.50 12.57 -1.36
C PHE A 176 20.51 12.17 -0.28
N PRO A 177 21.71 12.74 -0.29
CA PRO A 177 22.61 12.63 0.85
C PRO A 177 21.97 13.27 2.09
N LEU A 178 22.29 12.77 3.27
CA LEU A 178 21.74 13.28 4.54
C LEU A 178 21.96 14.80 4.72
N ALA A 179 23.07 15.34 4.17
CA ALA A 179 23.38 16.77 4.19
C ALA A 179 22.30 17.62 3.48
N ASP A 180 21.59 17.06 2.51
CA ASP A 180 20.57 17.73 1.71
C ASP A 180 19.13 17.44 2.20
N ALA A 181 18.97 17.08 3.47
CA ALA A 181 17.69 16.71 4.06
C ALA A 181 16.60 17.78 3.85
N ALA A 182 16.94 19.07 3.96
CA ALA A 182 15.99 20.17 3.74
C ALA A 182 15.39 20.14 2.32
N GLU A 183 16.22 19.91 1.31
CA GLU A 183 15.80 19.79 -0.09
C GLU A 183 14.97 18.51 -0.29
N ALA A 184 15.37 17.39 0.29
CA ALA A 184 14.62 16.15 0.24
C ALA A 184 13.19 16.30 0.78
N PHE A 185 13.01 16.98 1.91
CA PHE A 185 11.70 17.29 2.46
C PHE A 185 10.89 18.24 1.56
N ARG A 186 11.54 19.23 0.93
CA ARG A 186 10.89 20.13 0.00
C ARG A 186 10.35 19.35 -1.23
N VAL A 187 11.16 18.46 -1.80
CA VAL A 187 10.76 17.61 -2.93
C VAL A 187 9.63 16.66 -2.52
N ALA A 188 9.72 16.03 -1.36
CA ALA A 188 8.68 15.13 -0.85
C ALA A 188 7.34 15.85 -0.62
N ALA A 189 7.35 17.12 -0.25
CA ALA A 189 6.15 17.91 -0.01
C ALA A 189 5.54 18.49 -1.32
N ASP A 190 6.31 18.64 -2.38
CA ASP A 190 5.82 19.15 -3.66
C ASP A 190 5.14 18.03 -4.48
N ARG A 191 3.82 18.07 -4.54
CA ARG A 191 3.02 17.10 -5.33
C ARG A 191 3.30 17.12 -6.83
N ARG A 192 3.98 18.16 -7.35
CA ARG A 192 4.36 18.30 -8.76
C ARG A 192 5.73 17.72 -9.07
N SER A 193 6.51 17.39 -8.04
CA SER A 193 7.85 16.79 -8.20
C SER A 193 7.83 15.39 -8.82
N GLY A 194 6.68 14.71 -8.84
CA GLY A 194 6.57 13.31 -9.23
C GLY A 194 7.12 12.34 -8.18
N ALA A 195 7.43 12.83 -6.96
CA ALA A 195 7.94 11.99 -5.89
C ALA A 195 6.91 10.97 -5.40
N ILE A 196 7.30 9.70 -5.34
CA ILE A 196 6.57 8.62 -4.69
C ILE A 196 7.21 8.33 -3.33
N LYS A 197 8.50 8.03 -3.33
CA LYS A 197 9.31 7.85 -2.12
C LYS A 197 10.62 8.60 -2.26
N VAL A 198 10.91 9.43 -1.28
CA VAL A 198 12.19 10.13 -1.15
C VAL A 198 12.98 9.47 -0.04
N VAL A 199 14.25 9.18 -0.27
CA VAL A 199 15.16 8.51 0.68
C VAL A 199 16.37 9.39 0.95
N LEU A 200 16.77 9.46 2.22
CA LEU A 200 18.03 10.04 2.65
C LEU A 200 19.07 8.94 2.84
N GLU A 201 20.23 9.12 2.27
CA GLU A 201 21.36 8.21 2.38
C GLU A 201 22.44 8.84 3.27
N PRO A 202 23.06 8.08 4.19
CA PRO A 202 24.13 8.57 5.05
C PRO A 202 25.39 8.98 4.30
#